data_f2e7d1dc34c36c0c5ee2978779645024
#
_entry.id   f2e7d1dc34c36c0c5ee2978779645024
#
_cell.length_a   1.000
_cell.length_b   1.000
_cell.length_c   1.000
_cell.angle_alpha   90.00
_cell.angle_beta   90.00
_cell.angle_gamma   90.00
#
_symmetry.space_group_name_H-M   'P 1'
#
loop_
_entity.id
_entity.type
_entity.pdbx_description
1 polymer ?
#
loop_
_entity_poly.entity_id
_entity_poly.type
_entity_poly.pdbx_seq_one_letter_code
_entity_poly.pdbx_strand_id
1 'polypeptide(L)'
;MAEALNLTITNLKSYIFDIDNVLKNIADGNLLVTSNVSYQGNFEQIKTSLEAILESLNTTFSKIGKAATQISEASAQVASGAAMLSENATSEAATIEELSASIDEILENTNENAENAKNAADLTNQAKNQVDIGSDRMKAMMIAVENIEKSSNEIAKIIKVIDDIAFQTNILALNAAVEAARAGAAGKGFAVVADEVRNLAIRSSEAAKTTNDLIVASISDIREGATHSKETSEAINSIAEMVEKINTLMGNIAQSSAEQASAISQISAGMDNITISVQTTSATAEESAATSEELSSQAVATQNMISKFKTKY
;
A
#
# COMPACT_ATOMS: atom_id res chain seq x y z
N MET A 1 -31.44 92.27 59.15
CA MET A 1 -31.77 90.89 59.60
C MET A 1 -32.83 90.28 58.68
N ALA A 2 -33.98 90.86 58.35
CA ALA A 2 -35.01 90.26 57.47
C ALA A 2 -34.49 90.05 55.99
N GLU A 3 -33.70 90.95 55.44
CA GLU A 3 -33.15 90.77 54.10
C GLU A 3 -32.18 89.57 53.97
N ALA A 4 -31.29 89.41 54.96
CA ALA A 4 -30.35 88.27 55.00
C ALA A 4 -31.11 86.95 55.12
N LEU A 5 -32.18 86.93 55.91
CA LEU A 5 -33.07 85.72 56.04
C LEU A 5 -33.80 85.39 54.73
N ASN A 6 -34.33 86.43 54.05
CA ASN A 6 -35.03 86.24 52.77
C ASN A 6 -34.02 85.77 51.66
N LEU A 7 -32.82 86.26 51.64
CA LEU A 7 -31.76 85.85 50.70
C LEU A 7 -31.38 84.35 50.92
N THR A 8 -31.29 83.97 52.23
CA THR A 8 -30.94 82.55 52.59
C THR A 8 -32.07 81.64 52.14
N ILE A 9 -33.38 82.03 52.43
CA ILE A 9 -34.53 81.19 52.02
C ILE A 9 -34.62 81.11 50.49
N THR A 10 -34.31 82.15 49.74
CA THR A 10 -34.32 82.15 48.28
C THR A 10 -33.25 81.28 47.74
N ASN A 11 -32.02 81.33 48.26
CA ASN A 11 -30.92 80.47 47.88
C ASN A 11 -31.22 78.98 48.19
N LEU A 12 -31.73 78.67 49.36
CA LEU A 12 -32.13 77.29 49.70
C LEU A 12 -33.20 76.73 48.74
N LYS A 13 -34.24 77.52 48.43
CA LYS A 13 -35.23 77.13 47.44
C LYS A 13 -34.64 76.85 46.08
N SER A 14 -33.70 77.68 45.61
CA SER A 14 -33.01 77.47 44.34
C SER A 14 -32.14 76.22 44.35
N TYR A 15 -31.44 75.91 45.44
CA TYR A 15 -30.65 74.69 45.56
C TYR A 15 -31.51 73.44 45.55
N ILE A 16 -32.64 73.40 46.34
CA ILE A 16 -33.52 72.23 46.38
C ILE A 16 -34.17 72.04 44.99
N PHE A 17 -34.59 73.09 44.32
CA PHE A 17 -35.19 73.02 42.97
C PHE A 17 -34.17 72.48 41.95
N ASP A 18 -32.93 72.91 41.96
CA ASP A 18 -31.87 72.47 41.03
C ASP A 18 -31.52 71.00 41.31
N ILE A 19 -31.38 70.55 42.56
CA ILE A 19 -31.13 69.18 42.93
C ILE A 19 -32.29 68.28 42.45
N ASP A 20 -33.54 68.65 42.68
CA ASP A 20 -34.74 67.93 42.23
C ASP A 20 -34.75 67.81 40.69
N ASN A 21 -34.48 68.91 39.99
CA ASN A 21 -34.39 68.91 38.52
C ASN A 21 -33.30 68.00 37.97
N VAL A 22 -32.08 68.00 38.53
CA VAL A 22 -30.97 67.13 38.11
C VAL A 22 -31.33 65.66 38.38
N LEU A 23 -31.88 65.34 39.55
CA LEU A 23 -32.30 63.97 39.92
C LEU A 23 -33.42 63.46 39.01
N LYS A 24 -34.44 64.31 38.68
CA LYS A 24 -35.48 63.95 37.71
C LYS A 24 -34.95 63.67 36.32
N ASN A 25 -34.04 64.51 35.82
CA ASN A 25 -33.40 64.26 34.52
C ASN A 25 -32.60 62.93 34.51
N ILE A 26 -31.88 62.62 35.57
CA ILE A 26 -31.20 61.34 35.72
C ILE A 26 -32.21 60.17 35.68
N ALA A 27 -33.33 60.29 36.42
CA ALA A 27 -34.38 59.28 36.46
C ALA A 27 -35.06 59.09 35.08
N ASP A 28 -35.23 60.18 34.31
CA ASP A 28 -35.77 60.16 32.94
C ASP A 28 -34.71 59.77 31.88
N GLY A 29 -33.50 59.36 32.31
CA GLY A 29 -32.43 58.93 31.42
C GLY A 29 -31.64 60.05 30.74
N ASN A 30 -31.85 61.32 31.12
CA ASN A 30 -31.10 62.45 30.57
C ASN A 30 -29.87 62.74 31.42
N LEU A 31 -28.73 62.15 31.04
CA LEU A 31 -27.44 62.32 31.73
C LEU A 31 -26.63 63.56 31.18
N LEU A 32 -27.21 64.32 30.28
CA LEU A 32 -26.62 65.54 29.75
C LEU A 32 -26.96 66.80 30.56
N VAL A 33 -27.79 66.63 31.60
CA VAL A 33 -28.21 67.73 32.47
C VAL A 33 -26.98 68.34 33.18
N THR A 34 -26.95 69.63 33.29
CA THR A 34 -25.89 70.40 34.02
C THR A 34 -26.56 71.31 35.03
N SER A 35 -25.94 71.47 36.21
CA SER A 35 -26.40 72.45 37.22
C SER A 35 -25.81 73.80 36.87
N ASN A 36 -26.70 74.76 36.67
CA ASN A 36 -26.32 76.17 36.41
C ASN A 36 -26.38 77.05 37.65
N VAL A 37 -26.76 76.50 38.81
CA VAL A 37 -26.88 77.22 40.07
C VAL A 37 -25.56 77.34 40.78
N SER A 38 -25.22 78.50 41.28
CA SER A 38 -24.01 78.75 42.09
C SER A 38 -24.31 78.37 43.55
N TYR A 39 -23.81 77.25 44.00
CA TYR A 39 -23.98 76.78 45.35
C TYR A 39 -22.93 77.45 46.25
N GLN A 40 -23.31 77.73 47.52
CA GLN A 40 -22.41 78.35 48.49
C GLN A 40 -22.28 77.49 49.75
N GLY A 41 -21.11 77.51 50.39
CA GLY A 41 -20.82 76.81 51.63
C GLY A 41 -20.89 75.31 51.47
N ASN A 42 -21.46 74.59 52.44
CA ASN A 42 -21.57 73.13 52.44
C ASN A 42 -22.42 72.56 51.30
N PHE A 43 -23.26 73.37 50.63
CA PHE A 43 -24.06 72.93 49.48
C PHE A 43 -23.21 72.69 48.23
N GLU A 44 -22.03 73.28 48.11
CA GLU A 44 -21.09 73.07 46.98
C GLU A 44 -20.66 71.61 46.90
N GLN A 45 -20.53 70.93 48.00
CA GLN A 45 -20.23 69.50 48.06
C GLN A 45 -21.34 68.63 47.43
N ILE A 46 -22.62 69.05 47.53
CA ILE A 46 -23.74 68.34 46.90
C ILE A 46 -23.64 68.47 45.41
N LYS A 47 -23.37 69.67 44.86
CA LYS A 47 -23.17 69.90 43.45
C LYS A 47 -22.03 69.02 42.90
N THR A 48 -20.87 69.05 43.56
CA THR A 48 -19.72 68.23 43.17
C THR A 48 -20.05 66.73 43.15
N SER A 49 -20.80 66.26 44.15
CA SER A 49 -21.26 64.87 44.17
C SER A 49 -22.23 64.51 43.03
N LEU A 50 -23.21 65.40 42.72
CA LEU A 50 -24.10 65.18 41.59
C LEU A 50 -23.37 65.19 40.25
N GLU A 51 -22.45 66.08 40.04
CA GLU A 51 -21.56 66.12 38.82
C GLU A 51 -20.69 64.85 38.71
N ALA A 52 -20.16 64.36 39.83
CA ALA A 52 -19.38 63.09 39.82
C ALA A 52 -20.25 61.87 39.51
N ILE A 53 -21.51 61.83 40.01
CA ILE A 53 -22.50 60.80 39.68
C ILE A 53 -22.81 60.82 38.17
N LEU A 54 -23.10 62.00 37.60
CA LEU A 54 -23.41 62.17 36.17
C LEU A 54 -22.21 61.71 35.30
N GLU A 55 -21.00 62.13 35.63
CA GLU A 55 -19.80 61.74 34.85
C GLU A 55 -19.52 60.24 34.96
N SER A 56 -19.69 59.65 36.16
CA SER A 56 -19.55 58.21 36.39
C SER A 56 -20.58 57.40 35.56
N LEU A 57 -21.87 57.83 35.59
CA LEU A 57 -22.93 57.17 34.80
C LEU A 57 -22.66 57.30 33.29
N ASN A 58 -22.32 58.49 32.79
CA ASN A 58 -21.98 58.72 31.36
C ASN A 58 -20.80 57.79 30.93
N THR A 59 -19.72 57.75 31.71
CA THR A 59 -18.55 56.91 31.44
C THR A 59 -18.93 55.42 31.45
N THR A 60 -19.74 54.99 32.42
CA THR A 60 -20.17 53.60 32.54
C THR A 60 -21.04 53.17 31.35
N PHE A 61 -22.05 53.94 30.99
CA PHE A 61 -22.90 53.62 29.85
C PHE A 61 -22.16 53.64 28.53
N SER A 62 -21.21 54.59 28.34
CA SER A 62 -20.34 54.59 27.18
C SER A 62 -19.49 53.29 27.06
N LYS A 63 -18.92 52.84 28.20
CA LYS A 63 -18.15 51.59 28.24
C LYS A 63 -19.01 50.37 27.94
N ILE A 64 -20.24 50.29 28.51
CA ILE A 64 -21.14 49.19 28.26
C ILE A 64 -21.59 49.17 26.79
N GLY A 65 -21.89 50.36 26.21
CA GLY A 65 -22.24 50.47 24.79
C GLY A 65 -21.12 49.96 23.87
N LYS A 66 -19.87 50.38 24.12
CA LYS A 66 -18.72 49.87 23.37
C LYS A 66 -18.52 48.38 23.52
N ALA A 67 -18.67 47.86 24.74
CA ALA A 67 -18.57 46.43 25.00
C ALA A 67 -19.67 45.62 24.26
N ALA A 68 -20.92 46.14 24.27
CA ALA A 68 -22.02 45.53 23.52
C ALA A 68 -21.74 45.48 22.01
N THR A 69 -21.21 46.56 21.43
CA THR A 69 -20.78 46.56 20.01
C THR A 69 -19.71 45.51 19.72
N GLN A 70 -18.67 45.46 20.55
CA GLN A 70 -17.59 44.46 20.41
C GLN A 70 -18.10 43.03 20.54
N ILE A 71 -19.07 42.75 21.46
CA ILE A 71 -19.68 41.42 21.59
C ILE A 71 -20.47 41.10 20.31
N SER A 72 -21.24 42.01 19.77
CA SER A 72 -21.98 41.80 18.51
C SER A 72 -21.10 41.47 17.35
N GLU A 73 -19.98 42.24 17.18
CA GLU A 73 -18.99 42.01 16.12
C GLU A 73 -18.27 40.64 16.29
N ALA A 74 -17.83 40.33 17.50
CA ALA A 74 -17.18 39.07 17.78
C ALA A 74 -18.14 37.87 17.55
N SER A 75 -19.40 38.00 17.95
CA SER A 75 -20.42 36.98 17.72
C SER A 75 -20.67 36.74 16.22
N ALA A 76 -20.72 37.81 15.41
CA ALA A 76 -20.84 37.68 13.96
C ALA A 76 -19.63 36.93 13.33
N GLN A 77 -18.41 37.17 13.84
CA GLN A 77 -17.22 36.45 13.39
C GLN A 77 -17.26 34.96 13.77
N VAL A 78 -17.70 34.66 15.01
CA VAL A 78 -17.83 33.25 15.45
C VAL A 78 -18.91 32.53 14.64
N ALA A 79 -20.05 33.14 14.38
CA ALA A 79 -21.10 32.56 13.55
C ALA A 79 -20.62 32.26 12.13
N SER A 80 -19.86 33.18 11.51
CA SER A 80 -19.25 32.97 10.20
C SER A 80 -18.22 31.83 10.20
N GLY A 81 -17.37 31.77 11.25
CA GLY A 81 -16.40 30.68 11.41
C GLY A 81 -17.07 29.32 11.61
N ALA A 82 -18.16 29.28 12.36
CA ALA A 82 -18.97 28.09 12.58
C ALA A 82 -19.63 27.60 11.28
N ALA A 83 -20.14 28.48 10.44
CA ALA A 83 -20.69 28.13 9.13
C ALA A 83 -19.65 27.50 8.22
N MET A 84 -18.44 28.10 8.13
CA MET A 84 -17.33 27.51 7.37
C MET A 84 -16.88 26.15 7.93
N LEU A 85 -16.90 25.98 9.24
CA LEU A 85 -16.55 24.71 9.89
C LEU A 85 -17.55 23.60 9.56
N SER A 86 -18.84 23.92 9.51
CA SER A 86 -19.91 22.99 9.11
C SER A 86 -19.78 22.59 7.62
N GLU A 87 -19.47 23.54 6.75
CA GLU A 87 -19.21 23.27 5.33
C GLU A 87 -18.00 22.35 5.13
N ASN A 88 -16.90 22.63 5.84
CA ASN A 88 -15.71 21.79 5.81
C ASN A 88 -16.00 20.38 6.33
N ALA A 89 -16.74 20.23 7.43
CA ALA A 89 -17.14 18.93 7.96
C ALA A 89 -17.99 18.13 6.94
N THR A 90 -18.86 18.80 6.19
CA THR A 90 -19.63 18.15 5.11
C THR A 90 -18.72 17.66 3.97
N SER A 91 -17.76 18.48 3.54
CA SER A 91 -16.80 18.09 2.51
C SER A 91 -15.89 16.95 2.97
N GLU A 92 -15.50 16.97 4.24
CA GLU A 92 -14.67 15.93 4.85
C GLU A 92 -15.42 14.59 4.95
N ALA A 93 -16.74 14.64 5.28
CA ALA A 93 -17.61 13.46 5.28
C ALA A 93 -17.68 12.79 3.90
N ALA A 94 -17.83 13.56 2.81
CA ALA A 94 -17.84 13.04 1.45
C ALA A 94 -16.48 12.38 1.09
N THR A 95 -15.36 12.98 1.49
CA THR A 95 -14.03 12.41 1.28
C THR A 95 -13.84 11.10 2.04
N ILE A 96 -14.39 10.99 3.25
CA ILE A 96 -14.35 9.78 4.07
C ILE A 96 -15.15 8.65 3.41
N GLU A 97 -16.31 8.95 2.82
CA GLU A 97 -17.10 7.95 2.07
C GLU A 97 -16.31 7.39 0.87
N GLU A 98 -15.65 8.25 0.09
CA GLU A 98 -14.79 7.83 -1.03
C GLU A 98 -13.60 6.99 -0.56
N LEU A 99 -12.95 7.39 0.54
CA LEU A 99 -11.85 6.64 1.14
C LEU A 99 -12.30 5.27 1.65
N SER A 100 -13.47 5.19 2.28
CA SER A 100 -14.03 3.93 2.78
C SER A 100 -14.29 2.95 1.64
N ALA A 101 -14.87 3.41 0.54
CA ALA A 101 -15.06 2.59 -0.66
C ALA A 101 -13.73 2.10 -1.25
N SER A 102 -12.70 2.96 -1.27
CA SER A 102 -11.36 2.59 -1.75
C SER A 102 -10.68 1.57 -0.83
N ILE A 103 -10.88 1.68 0.48
CA ILE A 103 -10.35 0.74 1.48
C ILE A 103 -11.00 -0.64 1.30
N ASP A 104 -12.31 -0.70 1.06
CA ASP A 104 -13.03 -1.96 0.80
C ASP A 104 -12.52 -2.64 -0.47
N GLU A 105 -12.28 -1.88 -1.55
CA GLU A 105 -11.70 -2.40 -2.80
C GLU A 105 -10.27 -2.93 -2.59
N ILE A 106 -9.44 -2.21 -1.82
CA ILE A 106 -8.08 -2.66 -1.50
C ILE A 106 -8.12 -3.94 -0.65
N LEU A 107 -9.05 -4.06 0.29
CA LEU A 107 -9.24 -5.26 1.10
C LEU A 107 -9.62 -6.47 0.24
N GLU A 108 -10.56 -6.31 -0.68
CA GLU A 108 -10.96 -7.35 -1.62
C GLU A 108 -9.77 -7.81 -2.48
N ASN A 109 -9.06 -6.87 -3.11
CA ASN A 109 -7.87 -7.16 -3.92
C ASN A 109 -6.77 -7.87 -3.11
N THR A 110 -6.59 -7.48 -1.84
CA THR A 110 -5.58 -8.09 -0.94
C THR A 110 -5.96 -9.54 -0.61
N ASN A 111 -7.23 -9.82 -0.37
CA ASN A 111 -7.73 -11.17 -0.13
C ASN A 111 -7.60 -12.04 -1.41
N GLU A 112 -7.92 -11.48 -2.57
CA GLU A 112 -7.72 -12.15 -3.86
C GLU A 112 -6.25 -12.48 -4.11
N ASN A 113 -5.33 -11.57 -3.78
CA ASN A 113 -3.89 -11.81 -3.88
C ASN A 113 -3.43 -12.97 -2.98
N ALA A 114 -3.95 -13.08 -1.76
CA ALA A 114 -3.65 -14.20 -0.86
C ALA A 114 -4.14 -15.54 -1.43
N GLU A 115 -5.34 -15.56 -2.00
CA GLU A 115 -5.91 -16.75 -2.64
C GLU A 115 -5.14 -17.13 -3.92
N ASN A 116 -4.82 -16.16 -4.76
CA ASN A 116 -4.03 -16.36 -5.98
C ASN A 116 -2.64 -16.91 -5.67
N ALA A 117 -1.98 -16.42 -4.61
CA ALA A 117 -0.70 -16.93 -4.15
C ALA A 117 -0.82 -18.40 -3.68
N LYS A 118 -1.89 -18.76 -2.98
CA LYS A 118 -2.15 -20.13 -2.57
C LYS A 118 -2.38 -21.06 -3.77
N ASN A 119 -3.19 -20.62 -4.73
CA ASN A 119 -3.44 -21.38 -5.96
C ASN A 119 -2.15 -21.56 -6.77
N ALA A 120 -1.30 -20.53 -6.85
CA ALA A 120 0.01 -20.62 -7.50
C ALA A 120 0.97 -21.56 -6.78
N ALA A 121 0.95 -21.63 -5.43
CA ALA A 121 1.71 -22.59 -4.65
C ALA A 121 1.26 -24.04 -4.95
N ASP A 122 -0.03 -24.27 -5.08
CA ASP A 122 -0.56 -25.60 -5.43
C ASP A 122 -0.15 -26.04 -6.84
N LEU A 123 -0.19 -25.12 -7.82
CA LEU A 123 0.32 -25.38 -9.18
C LEU A 123 1.84 -25.65 -9.17
N THR A 124 2.57 -24.91 -8.36
CA THR A 124 4.02 -25.09 -8.19
C THR A 124 4.34 -26.46 -7.59
N ASN A 125 3.57 -26.94 -6.64
CA ASN A 125 3.71 -28.30 -6.08
C ASN A 125 3.43 -29.39 -7.13
N GLN A 126 2.44 -29.17 -8.01
CA GLN A 126 2.20 -30.08 -9.14
C GLN A 126 3.37 -30.07 -10.13
N ALA A 127 3.92 -28.90 -10.44
CA ALA A 127 5.10 -28.75 -11.30
C ALA A 127 6.32 -29.49 -10.67
N LYS A 128 6.53 -29.34 -9.36
CA LYS A 128 7.59 -30.07 -8.64
C LYS A 128 7.48 -31.58 -8.84
N ASN A 129 6.29 -32.16 -8.67
CA ASN A 129 6.07 -33.57 -8.90
C ASN A 129 6.42 -34.01 -10.33
N GLN A 130 6.09 -33.18 -11.35
CA GLN A 130 6.44 -33.49 -12.73
C GLN A 130 7.94 -33.41 -13.00
N VAL A 131 8.63 -32.47 -12.38
CA VAL A 131 10.10 -32.32 -12.45
C VAL A 131 10.77 -33.54 -11.79
N ASP A 132 10.31 -33.99 -10.64
CA ASP A 132 10.83 -35.18 -9.94
C ASP A 132 10.68 -36.44 -10.82
N ILE A 133 9.51 -36.65 -11.42
CA ILE A 133 9.27 -37.72 -12.40
C ILE A 133 10.19 -37.60 -13.60
N GLY A 134 10.39 -36.39 -14.12
CA GLY A 134 11.31 -36.09 -15.23
C GLY A 134 12.77 -36.46 -14.88
N SER A 135 13.21 -36.09 -13.67
CA SER A 135 14.53 -36.40 -13.16
C SER A 135 14.77 -37.89 -13.05
N ASP A 136 13.78 -38.64 -12.52
CA ASP A 136 13.92 -40.10 -12.39
C ASP A 136 13.93 -40.79 -13.76
N ARG A 137 13.12 -40.35 -14.72
CA ARG A 137 13.19 -40.85 -16.11
C ARG A 137 14.53 -40.57 -16.77
N MET A 138 15.11 -39.38 -16.52
CA MET A 138 16.42 -39.02 -17.06
C MET A 138 17.54 -39.91 -16.46
N LYS A 139 17.51 -40.20 -15.16
CA LYS A 139 18.42 -41.17 -14.53
C LYS A 139 18.32 -42.55 -15.18
N ALA A 140 17.08 -43.03 -15.41
CA ALA A 140 16.85 -44.32 -16.08
C ALA A 140 17.39 -44.32 -17.52
N MET A 141 17.22 -43.19 -18.26
CA MET A 141 17.76 -43.04 -19.61
C MET A 141 19.31 -43.05 -19.62
N MET A 142 19.98 -42.39 -18.68
CA MET A 142 21.44 -42.40 -18.56
C MET A 142 21.96 -43.85 -18.32
N ILE A 143 21.28 -44.61 -17.46
CA ILE A 143 21.62 -46.04 -17.23
C ILE A 143 21.44 -46.84 -18.53
N ALA A 144 20.37 -46.60 -19.28
CA ALA A 144 20.13 -47.30 -20.54
C ALA A 144 21.20 -46.99 -21.60
N VAL A 145 21.61 -45.74 -21.73
CA VAL A 145 22.66 -45.28 -22.62
C VAL A 145 24.01 -45.93 -22.24
N GLU A 146 24.33 -45.95 -20.95
CA GLU A 146 25.56 -46.63 -20.47
C GLU A 146 25.56 -48.14 -20.81
N ASN A 147 24.42 -48.81 -20.66
CA ASN A 147 24.27 -50.22 -21.02
C ASN A 147 24.44 -50.44 -22.54
N ILE A 148 23.92 -49.51 -23.38
CA ILE A 148 24.08 -49.58 -24.84
C ILE A 148 25.56 -49.39 -25.22
N GLU A 149 26.23 -48.43 -24.59
CA GLU A 149 27.69 -48.22 -24.81
C GLU A 149 28.50 -49.50 -24.48
N LYS A 150 28.20 -50.11 -23.30
CA LYS A 150 28.83 -51.34 -22.89
C LYS A 150 28.60 -52.46 -23.88
N SER A 151 27.34 -52.69 -24.30
CA SER A 151 26.99 -53.71 -25.27
C SER A 151 27.64 -53.49 -26.61
N SER A 152 27.72 -52.27 -27.11
CA SER A 152 28.39 -51.91 -28.36
C SER A 152 29.90 -52.17 -28.32
N ASN A 153 30.55 -51.90 -27.18
CA ASN A 153 31.96 -52.25 -26.98
C ASN A 153 32.19 -53.75 -26.95
N GLU A 154 31.28 -54.55 -26.39
CA GLU A 154 31.36 -56.01 -26.45
C GLU A 154 31.17 -56.54 -27.89
N ILE A 155 30.23 -55.97 -28.67
CA ILE A 155 30.07 -56.32 -30.08
C ILE A 155 31.34 -55.99 -30.88
N ALA A 156 31.99 -54.83 -30.65
CA ALA A 156 33.25 -54.48 -31.30
C ALA A 156 34.34 -55.55 -31.04
N LYS A 157 34.42 -56.09 -29.82
CA LYS A 157 35.35 -57.18 -29.50
C LYS A 157 35.03 -58.45 -30.30
N ILE A 158 33.72 -58.78 -30.39
CA ILE A 158 33.29 -59.97 -31.15
C ILE A 158 33.64 -59.84 -32.65
N ILE A 159 33.37 -58.67 -33.24
CA ILE A 159 33.69 -58.37 -34.66
C ILE A 159 35.19 -58.51 -34.92
N LYS A 160 36.03 -58.04 -33.99
CA LYS A 160 37.47 -58.22 -34.08
C LYS A 160 37.88 -59.69 -34.09
N VAL A 161 37.28 -60.52 -33.26
CA VAL A 161 37.51 -62.00 -33.25
C VAL A 161 37.08 -62.62 -34.59
N ILE A 162 35.94 -62.17 -35.17
CA ILE A 162 35.51 -62.65 -36.48
C ILE A 162 36.49 -62.26 -37.58
N ASP A 163 37.04 -61.06 -37.58
CA ASP A 163 38.09 -60.62 -38.54
C ASP A 163 39.35 -61.49 -38.37
N ASP A 164 39.79 -61.74 -37.13
CA ASP A 164 40.93 -62.63 -36.83
C ASP A 164 40.68 -64.06 -37.34
N ILE A 165 39.49 -64.61 -37.19
CA ILE A 165 39.11 -65.95 -37.72
C ILE A 165 39.12 -65.94 -39.25
N ALA A 166 38.57 -64.88 -39.88
CA ALA A 166 38.58 -64.75 -41.33
C ALA A 166 40.04 -64.68 -41.88
N PHE A 167 40.90 -63.93 -41.20
CA PHE A 167 42.28 -63.86 -41.51
C PHE A 167 43.00 -65.25 -41.41
N GLN A 168 42.76 -65.97 -40.29
CA GLN A 168 43.30 -67.34 -40.09
C GLN A 168 42.81 -68.29 -41.20
N THR A 169 41.49 -68.21 -41.53
CA THR A 169 40.90 -69.05 -42.60
C THR A 169 41.47 -68.75 -43.92
N ASN A 170 41.72 -67.47 -44.23
CA ASN A 170 42.44 -67.07 -45.47
C ASN A 170 43.89 -67.69 -45.59
N ILE A 171 44.61 -67.68 -44.46
CA ILE A 171 45.94 -68.31 -44.42
C ILE A 171 45.86 -69.85 -44.56
N LEU A 172 44.84 -70.48 -43.88
CA LEU A 172 44.63 -71.96 -44.02
C LEU A 172 44.25 -72.32 -45.47
N ALA A 173 43.39 -71.57 -46.10
CA ALA A 173 43.01 -71.75 -47.50
C ALA A 173 44.16 -71.58 -48.45
N LEU A 174 45.02 -70.55 -48.22
CA LEU A 174 46.26 -70.35 -49.03
C LEU A 174 47.18 -71.56 -48.88
N ASN A 175 47.39 -72.05 -47.70
CA ASN A 175 48.27 -73.24 -47.50
C ASN A 175 47.68 -74.48 -48.21
N ALA A 176 46.32 -74.68 -48.16
CA ALA A 176 45.63 -75.75 -48.84
C ALA A 176 45.73 -75.64 -50.38
N ALA A 177 45.68 -74.41 -50.94
CA ALA A 177 45.81 -74.15 -52.35
C ALA A 177 47.24 -74.47 -52.83
N VAL A 178 48.25 -74.10 -52.04
CA VAL A 178 49.66 -74.44 -52.30
C VAL A 178 49.91 -75.96 -52.32
N GLU A 179 49.34 -76.70 -51.34
CA GLU A 179 49.56 -78.17 -51.29
C GLU A 179 48.74 -78.89 -52.40
N ALA A 180 47.55 -78.36 -52.76
CA ALA A 180 46.77 -78.82 -53.87
C ALA A 180 47.60 -78.63 -55.23
N ALA A 181 48.28 -77.52 -55.42
CA ALA A 181 49.16 -77.28 -56.57
C ALA A 181 50.35 -78.23 -56.56
N ARG A 182 50.85 -78.58 -55.41
CA ARG A 182 51.98 -79.55 -55.24
C ARG A 182 51.65 -80.97 -55.61
N ALA A 183 50.30 -81.33 -55.39
CA ALA A 183 49.81 -82.67 -55.79
C ALA A 183 49.50 -82.79 -57.31
N GLY A 184 49.71 -81.74 -58.11
CA GLY A 184 49.56 -81.77 -59.54
C GLY A 184 48.20 -82.14 -60.05
N ALA A 185 48.10 -83.09 -61.00
CA ALA A 185 46.83 -83.47 -61.61
C ALA A 185 45.74 -84.01 -60.57
N ALA A 186 46.23 -84.68 -59.49
CA ALA A 186 45.29 -85.19 -58.46
C ALA A 186 44.74 -84.14 -57.50
N GLY A 187 45.36 -82.97 -57.44
CA GLY A 187 44.93 -81.86 -56.55
C GLY A 187 43.96 -80.86 -57.18
N LYS A 188 43.61 -80.89 -58.44
CA LYS A 188 42.82 -79.87 -59.17
C LYS A 188 41.49 -79.60 -58.50
N GLY A 189 40.78 -80.61 -58.04
CA GLY A 189 39.47 -80.39 -57.34
C GLY A 189 39.63 -79.70 -55.98
N PHE A 190 40.69 -80.04 -55.25
CA PHE A 190 41.02 -79.41 -53.97
C PHE A 190 41.48 -77.93 -54.13
N ALA A 191 42.19 -77.62 -55.22
CA ALA A 191 42.63 -76.24 -55.50
C ALA A 191 41.42 -75.28 -55.68
N VAL A 192 40.35 -75.73 -56.41
CA VAL A 192 39.17 -74.92 -56.63
C VAL A 192 38.47 -74.67 -55.32
N VAL A 193 38.35 -75.68 -54.41
CA VAL A 193 37.69 -75.53 -53.10
C VAL A 193 38.52 -74.56 -52.19
N ALA A 194 39.87 -74.71 -52.27
CA ALA A 194 40.73 -73.86 -51.47
C ALA A 194 40.63 -72.37 -51.94
N ASP A 195 40.60 -72.11 -53.24
CA ASP A 195 40.39 -70.74 -53.75
C ASP A 195 39.05 -70.18 -53.42
N GLU A 196 37.97 -70.99 -53.37
CA GLU A 196 36.61 -70.53 -52.95
C GLU A 196 36.56 -70.22 -51.44
N VAL A 197 37.23 -71.07 -50.61
CA VAL A 197 37.29 -70.82 -49.16
C VAL A 197 38.14 -69.54 -48.89
N ARG A 198 39.18 -69.34 -49.65
CA ARG A 198 39.98 -68.12 -49.56
C ARG A 198 39.21 -66.87 -49.96
N ASN A 199 38.45 -66.92 -51.04
CA ASN A 199 37.56 -65.81 -51.46
C ASN A 199 36.49 -65.51 -50.39
N LEU A 200 35.85 -66.56 -49.80
CA LEU A 200 34.91 -66.42 -48.73
C LEU A 200 35.53 -65.75 -47.46
N ALA A 201 36.78 -66.16 -47.13
CA ALA A 201 37.52 -65.59 -46.00
C ALA A 201 37.81 -64.10 -46.21
N ILE A 202 38.24 -63.70 -47.41
CA ILE A 202 38.49 -62.29 -47.77
C ILE A 202 37.21 -61.47 -47.66
N ARG A 203 36.10 -61.96 -48.22
CA ARG A 203 34.80 -61.31 -48.10
C ARG A 203 34.29 -61.23 -46.67
N SER A 204 34.54 -62.22 -45.82
CA SER A 204 34.18 -62.23 -44.42
C SER A 204 34.98 -61.18 -43.64
N SER A 205 36.30 -61.02 -43.89
CA SER A 205 37.14 -60.00 -43.28
C SER A 205 36.68 -58.61 -43.68
N GLU A 206 36.33 -58.35 -44.96
CA GLU A 206 35.83 -57.08 -45.46
C GLU A 206 34.48 -56.72 -44.81
N ALA A 207 33.57 -57.68 -44.67
CA ALA A 207 32.29 -57.48 -43.97
C ALA A 207 32.50 -57.21 -42.48
N ALA A 208 33.46 -57.89 -41.82
CA ALA A 208 33.81 -57.64 -40.44
C ALA A 208 34.38 -56.24 -40.24
N LYS A 209 35.27 -55.78 -41.14
CA LYS A 209 35.83 -54.43 -41.10
C LYS A 209 34.74 -53.36 -41.25
N THR A 210 33.87 -53.50 -42.25
CA THR A 210 32.74 -52.58 -42.46
C THR A 210 31.81 -52.52 -41.22
N THR A 211 31.53 -53.68 -40.61
CA THR A 211 30.72 -53.76 -39.39
C THR A 211 31.44 -53.08 -38.21
N ASN A 212 32.73 -53.25 -38.07
CA ASN A 212 33.51 -52.58 -37.02
C ASN A 212 33.43 -51.04 -37.16
N ASP A 213 33.56 -50.50 -38.42
CA ASP A 213 33.47 -49.07 -38.67
C ASP A 213 32.09 -48.53 -38.29
N LEU A 214 31.01 -49.27 -38.55
CA LEU A 214 29.66 -48.91 -38.13
C LEU A 214 29.49 -48.90 -36.61
N ILE A 215 30.10 -49.90 -35.90
CA ILE A 215 30.06 -49.94 -34.45
C ILE A 215 30.85 -48.81 -33.82
N VAL A 216 32.00 -48.46 -34.35
CA VAL A 216 32.81 -47.32 -33.87
C VAL A 216 32.01 -46.02 -34.04
N ALA A 217 31.36 -45.79 -35.19
CA ALA A 217 30.49 -44.64 -35.42
C ALA A 217 29.34 -44.64 -34.40
N SER A 218 28.63 -45.77 -34.18
CA SER A 218 27.55 -45.91 -33.20
C SER A 218 27.99 -45.60 -31.75
N ILE A 219 29.21 -46.03 -31.35
CA ILE A 219 29.77 -45.69 -30.03
C ILE A 219 30.00 -44.19 -29.89
N SER A 220 30.39 -43.51 -30.95
CA SER A 220 30.54 -42.04 -30.96
C SER A 220 29.22 -41.35 -30.78
N ASP A 221 28.17 -41.77 -31.49
CA ASP A 221 26.80 -41.22 -31.38
C ASP A 221 26.21 -41.46 -30.00
N ILE A 222 26.47 -42.65 -29.41
CA ILE A 222 26.04 -42.97 -28.05
C ILE A 222 26.70 -42.05 -27.03
N ARG A 223 27.96 -41.75 -27.13
CA ARG A 223 28.68 -40.82 -26.24
C ARG A 223 28.17 -39.40 -26.35
N GLU A 224 27.87 -38.93 -27.55
CA GLU A 224 27.21 -37.64 -27.76
C GLU A 224 25.81 -37.61 -27.09
N GLY A 225 25.02 -38.66 -27.30
CA GLY A 225 23.71 -38.84 -26.63
C GLY A 225 23.81 -38.89 -25.10
N ALA A 226 24.87 -39.52 -24.55
CA ALA A 226 25.14 -39.52 -23.11
C ALA A 226 25.43 -38.10 -22.57
N THR A 227 26.18 -37.30 -23.32
CA THR A 227 26.50 -35.92 -22.98
C THR A 227 25.25 -35.07 -22.95
N HIS A 228 24.40 -35.14 -23.97
CA HIS A 228 23.13 -34.42 -24.02
C HIS A 228 22.16 -34.87 -22.95
N SER A 229 22.14 -36.16 -22.60
CA SER A 229 21.32 -36.68 -21.50
C SER A 229 21.75 -36.09 -20.14
N LYS A 230 23.07 -35.94 -19.93
CA LYS A 230 23.64 -35.33 -18.72
C LYS A 230 23.29 -33.84 -18.64
N GLU A 231 23.49 -33.09 -19.71
CA GLU A 231 23.10 -31.67 -19.78
C GLU A 231 21.61 -31.45 -19.51
N THR A 232 20.76 -32.33 -20.05
CA THR A 232 19.32 -32.32 -19.80
C THR A 232 19.00 -32.59 -18.33
N SER A 233 19.69 -33.54 -17.71
CA SER A 233 19.53 -33.84 -16.28
C SER A 233 19.91 -32.64 -15.39
N GLU A 234 20.99 -31.96 -15.73
CA GLU A 234 21.43 -30.76 -15.02
C GLU A 234 20.40 -29.60 -15.17
N ALA A 235 19.84 -29.45 -16.37
CA ALA A 235 18.77 -28.46 -16.61
C ALA A 235 17.50 -28.77 -15.80
N ILE A 236 17.10 -30.04 -15.74
CA ILE A 236 15.95 -30.49 -14.91
C ILE A 236 16.19 -30.20 -13.42
N ASN A 237 17.38 -30.45 -12.91
CA ASN A 237 17.72 -30.14 -11.52
C ASN A 237 17.66 -28.62 -11.25
N SER A 238 18.12 -27.80 -12.18
CA SER A 238 18.00 -26.34 -12.08
C SER A 238 16.55 -25.88 -12.06
N ILE A 239 15.67 -26.50 -12.86
CA ILE A 239 14.22 -26.26 -12.81
C ILE A 239 13.64 -26.64 -11.45
N ALA A 240 14.05 -27.78 -10.85
CA ALA A 240 13.62 -28.18 -9.52
C ALA A 240 13.94 -27.13 -8.46
N GLU A 241 15.14 -26.57 -8.49
CA GLU A 241 15.53 -25.50 -7.56
C GLU A 241 14.72 -24.21 -7.78
N MET A 242 14.43 -23.85 -9.03
CA MET A 242 13.58 -22.69 -9.33
C MET A 242 12.15 -22.88 -8.83
N VAL A 243 11.57 -24.07 -8.99
CA VAL A 243 10.23 -24.41 -8.51
C VAL A 243 10.16 -24.29 -7.00
N GLU A 244 11.17 -24.76 -6.26
CA GLU A 244 11.22 -24.63 -4.79
C GLU A 244 11.28 -23.16 -4.34
N LYS A 245 12.05 -22.32 -5.05
CA LYS A 245 12.10 -20.88 -4.77
C LYS A 245 10.77 -20.21 -5.04
N ILE A 246 10.07 -20.57 -6.12
CA ILE A 246 8.74 -20.03 -6.44
C ILE A 246 7.75 -20.41 -5.34
N ASN A 247 7.76 -21.66 -4.86
CA ASN A 247 6.88 -22.09 -3.79
C ASN A 247 7.08 -21.27 -2.50
N THR A 248 8.33 -21.00 -2.15
CA THR A 248 8.68 -20.15 -1.00
C THR A 248 8.17 -18.71 -1.19
N LEU A 249 8.32 -18.15 -2.40
CA LEU A 249 7.83 -16.81 -2.70
C LEU A 249 6.30 -16.72 -2.62
N MET A 250 5.59 -17.74 -3.11
CA MET A 250 4.12 -17.79 -3.01
C MET A 250 3.67 -17.83 -1.55
N GLY A 251 4.36 -18.61 -0.70
CA GLY A 251 4.10 -18.61 0.74
C GLY A 251 4.28 -17.23 1.38
N ASN A 252 5.35 -16.54 1.03
CA ASN A 252 5.61 -15.19 1.54
C ASN A 252 4.55 -14.17 1.05
N ILE A 253 4.11 -14.26 -0.21
CA ILE A 253 3.05 -13.38 -0.74
C ILE A 253 1.75 -13.62 0.00
N ALA A 254 1.33 -14.87 0.20
CA ALA A 254 0.12 -15.19 0.94
C ALA A 254 0.16 -14.66 2.38
N GLN A 255 1.29 -14.83 3.06
CA GLN A 255 1.49 -14.31 4.41
C GLN A 255 1.43 -12.78 4.45
N SER A 256 2.16 -12.10 3.55
CA SER A 256 2.17 -10.63 3.49
C SER A 256 0.79 -10.06 3.15
N SER A 257 0.03 -10.73 2.28
CA SER A 257 -1.35 -10.33 1.96
C SER A 257 -2.27 -10.49 3.17
N ALA A 258 -2.12 -11.54 3.97
CA ALA A 258 -2.89 -11.69 5.20
C ALA A 258 -2.57 -10.60 6.24
N GLU A 259 -1.30 -10.23 6.37
CA GLU A 259 -0.87 -9.12 7.23
C GLU A 259 -1.41 -7.78 6.73
N GLN A 260 -1.40 -7.53 5.41
CA GLN A 260 -2.01 -6.36 4.79
C GLN A 260 -3.51 -6.29 5.05
N ALA A 261 -4.25 -7.38 4.89
CA ALA A 261 -5.69 -7.42 5.19
C ALA A 261 -5.99 -7.04 6.65
N SER A 262 -5.17 -7.50 7.59
CA SER A 262 -5.28 -7.12 9.00
C SER A 262 -5.02 -5.63 9.22
N ALA A 263 -4.00 -5.05 8.57
CA ALA A 263 -3.70 -3.63 8.66
C ALA A 263 -4.80 -2.77 8.04
N ILE A 264 -5.37 -3.18 6.90
CA ILE A 264 -6.49 -2.51 6.24
C ILE A 264 -7.73 -2.50 7.16
N SER A 265 -8.02 -3.61 7.84
CA SER A 265 -9.11 -3.68 8.82
C SER A 265 -8.93 -2.67 9.97
N GLN A 266 -7.68 -2.46 10.43
CA GLN A 266 -7.39 -1.43 11.43
C GLN A 266 -7.58 0.00 10.88
N ILE A 267 -7.23 0.23 9.61
CA ILE A 267 -7.47 1.51 8.94
C ILE A 267 -8.97 1.77 8.83
N SER A 268 -9.77 0.77 8.44
CA SER A 268 -11.23 0.89 8.38
C SER A 268 -11.84 1.27 9.74
N ALA A 269 -11.41 0.63 10.83
CA ALA A 269 -11.83 1.00 12.17
C ALA A 269 -11.40 2.43 12.57
N GLY A 270 -10.25 2.89 12.05
CA GLY A 270 -9.80 4.27 12.20
C GLY A 270 -10.69 5.27 11.46
N MET A 271 -11.15 4.92 10.25
CA MET A 271 -12.07 5.74 9.47
C MET A 271 -13.43 5.92 10.16
N ASP A 272 -13.96 4.89 10.82
CA ASP A 272 -15.17 5.01 11.63
C ASP A 272 -15.02 6.06 12.73
N ASN A 273 -13.88 6.10 13.41
CA ASN A 273 -13.60 7.11 14.43
C ASN A 273 -13.51 8.53 13.85
N ILE A 274 -12.94 8.68 12.65
CA ILE A 274 -12.86 9.97 11.95
C ILE A 274 -14.29 10.41 11.57
N THR A 275 -15.14 9.51 11.09
CA THR A 275 -16.55 9.78 10.78
C THR A 275 -17.30 10.34 12.00
N ILE A 276 -17.14 9.73 13.17
CA ILE A 276 -17.72 10.22 14.42
C ILE A 276 -17.19 11.61 14.78
N SER A 277 -15.90 11.85 14.58
CA SER A 277 -15.27 13.14 14.86
C SER A 277 -15.80 14.24 13.94
N VAL A 278 -16.00 13.96 12.66
CA VAL A 278 -16.56 14.90 11.67
C VAL A 278 -18.02 15.24 12.02
N GLN A 279 -18.82 14.24 12.38
CA GLN A 279 -20.20 14.47 12.84
C GLN A 279 -20.24 15.34 14.10
N THR A 280 -19.36 15.09 15.08
CA THR A 280 -19.25 15.89 16.30
C THR A 280 -18.82 17.32 15.97
N THR A 281 -17.90 17.51 15.03
CA THR A 281 -17.45 18.82 14.57
C THR A 281 -18.60 19.61 13.94
N SER A 282 -19.41 18.96 13.09
CA SER A 282 -20.58 19.58 12.47
C SER A 282 -21.61 20.01 13.52
N ALA A 283 -21.94 19.14 14.47
CA ALA A 283 -22.86 19.46 15.55
C ALA A 283 -22.36 20.62 16.44
N THR A 284 -21.05 20.64 16.76
CA THR A 284 -20.43 21.72 17.56
C THR A 284 -20.44 23.04 16.78
N ALA A 285 -20.25 22.98 15.47
CA ALA A 285 -20.34 24.16 14.61
C ALA A 285 -21.75 24.74 14.59
N GLU A 286 -22.79 23.91 14.45
CA GLU A 286 -24.19 24.35 14.52
C GLU A 286 -24.52 25.00 15.87
N GLU A 287 -24.12 24.38 16.99
CA GLU A 287 -24.33 24.93 18.35
C GLU A 287 -23.57 26.26 18.51
N SER A 288 -22.35 26.37 18.00
CA SER A 288 -21.56 27.62 18.04
C SER A 288 -22.22 28.76 17.25
N ALA A 289 -22.77 28.44 16.10
CA ALA A 289 -23.52 29.42 15.30
C ALA A 289 -24.77 29.91 16.04
N ALA A 290 -25.59 29.00 16.61
CA ALA A 290 -26.80 29.36 17.37
C ALA A 290 -26.47 30.20 18.62
N THR A 291 -25.42 29.81 19.36
CA THR A 291 -24.97 30.56 20.54
C THR A 291 -24.49 31.97 20.18
N SER A 292 -23.81 32.09 19.04
CA SER A 292 -23.33 33.39 18.54
C SER A 292 -24.45 34.29 18.10
N GLU A 293 -25.49 33.77 17.47
CA GLU A 293 -26.72 34.53 17.15
C GLU A 293 -27.40 35.02 18.41
N GLU A 294 -27.49 34.20 19.46
CA GLU A 294 -28.07 34.58 20.74
C GLU A 294 -27.25 35.70 21.42
N LEU A 295 -25.90 35.56 21.43
CA LEU A 295 -25.00 36.60 21.98
C LEU A 295 -25.12 37.92 21.22
N SER A 296 -25.24 37.89 19.92
CA SER A 296 -25.47 39.08 19.10
C SER A 296 -26.78 39.73 19.42
N SER A 297 -27.84 38.96 19.56
CA SER A 297 -29.17 39.44 19.99
C SER A 297 -29.11 40.09 21.37
N GLN A 298 -28.44 39.48 22.34
CA GLN A 298 -28.21 40.02 23.68
C GLN A 298 -27.45 41.34 23.67
N ALA A 299 -26.41 41.45 22.81
CA ALA A 299 -25.65 42.64 22.66
C ALA A 299 -26.48 43.80 22.07
N VAL A 300 -27.32 43.54 21.06
CA VAL A 300 -28.25 44.47 20.49
C VAL A 300 -29.32 44.92 21.51
N ALA A 301 -29.86 43.97 22.30
CA ALA A 301 -30.77 44.30 23.37
C ALA A 301 -30.15 45.24 24.43
N THR A 302 -28.89 44.98 24.81
CA THR A 302 -28.11 45.81 25.73
C THR A 302 -27.90 47.21 25.15
N GLN A 303 -27.57 47.31 23.87
CA GLN A 303 -27.40 48.59 23.16
C GLN A 303 -28.71 49.40 23.10
N ASN A 304 -29.87 48.69 22.90
CA ASN A 304 -31.19 49.29 22.93
C ASN A 304 -31.60 49.78 24.34
N MET A 305 -31.19 49.09 25.38
CA MET A 305 -31.39 49.55 26.77
C MET A 305 -30.60 50.83 27.07
N ILE A 306 -29.34 50.89 26.63
CA ILE A 306 -28.45 52.04 26.83
C ILE A 306 -28.94 53.26 25.97
N SER A 307 -29.41 53.02 24.76
CA SER A 307 -29.93 54.10 23.88
C SER A 307 -31.07 54.88 24.45
N LYS A 308 -31.75 54.38 25.46
CA LYS A 308 -32.79 55.13 26.23
C LYS A 308 -32.17 56.25 27.06
N PHE A 309 -30.91 56.17 27.38
CA PHE A 309 -30.18 57.20 28.12
C PHE A 309 -29.50 58.18 27.15
N LYS A 310 -29.72 59.48 27.38
CA LYS A 310 -29.00 60.54 26.66
C LYS A 310 -27.63 60.73 27.30
N THR A 311 -26.60 60.18 26.72
CA THR A 311 -25.23 60.23 27.23
C THR A 311 -24.38 61.24 26.52
N LYS A 312 -23.28 61.67 27.13
CA LYS A 312 -22.32 62.65 26.60
C LYS A 312 -21.41 62.06 25.53
N TYR A 313 -21.22 60.73 25.51
CA TYR A 313 -20.31 60.02 24.67
C TYR A 313 -21.00 58.95 23.81
#